data_b3f707bcd46f19fdfc248d311807b13d
#
_entry.id   b3f707bcd46f19fdfc248d311807b13d
#
_cell.length_a   1.000
_cell.length_b   1.000
_cell.length_c   1.000
_cell.angle_alpha   90.00
_cell.angle_beta   90.00
_cell.angle_gamma   90.00
#
_symmetry.space_group_name_H-M   'P 1'
#
loop_
_entity.id
_entity.type
_entity.pdbx_description
1 polymer ?
#
loop_
_entity_poly.entity_id
_entity_poly.type
_entity_poly.pdbx_seq_one_letter_code
_entity_poly.pdbx_strand_id
1 'polypeptide(L)'
;GEAQRVKLSKELSRRYTGRTLYVLDEPSVGLHAADVERLIGVLANFADKGNTVVIIEHHPDIIKIADHIIDLGPEGGLEGGYVIAEGTPEEVAAVANSYTGQFLKGLLLS
;
A
#
# COMPACT_ATOMS: atom_id res chain seq x y z
N GLY A 1 -12.40 10.53 0.81
CA GLY A 1 -12.79 11.76 1.42
C GLY A 1 -12.77 11.75 2.93
N GLU A 2 -13.30 12.78 3.49
CA GLU A 2 -13.32 12.96 4.94
C GLU A 2 -14.06 11.84 5.66
N ALA A 3 -15.21 11.44 5.13
CA ALA A 3 -16.02 10.37 5.72
C ALA A 3 -15.25 9.04 5.73
N GLN A 4 -14.54 8.76 4.65
CA GLN A 4 -13.71 7.56 4.54
C GLN A 4 -12.58 7.60 5.56
N ARG A 5 -11.95 8.74 5.74
CA ARG A 5 -10.87 8.91 6.70
C ARG A 5 -11.33 8.65 8.13
N VAL A 6 -12.50 9.21 8.50
CA VAL A 6 -13.06 9.02 9.84
C VAL A 6 -13.37 7.55 10.08
N LYS A 7 -14.00 6.90 9.11
CA LYS A 7 -14.35 5.49 9.21
C LYS A 7 -13.12 4.61 9.37
N LEU A 8 -12.09 4.87 8.57
CA LEU A 8 -10.83 4.12 8.63
C LEU A 8 -10.15 4.29 9.98
N SER A 9 -10.09 5.52 10.49
CA SER A 9 -9.48 5.78 11.79
C SER A 9 -10.20 5.04 12.91
N LYS A 10 -11.53 5.00 12.87
CA LYS A 10 -12.33 4.25 13.85
C LYS A 10 -12.02 2.75 13.79
N GLU A 11 -11.95 2.18 12.58
CA GLU A 11 -11.64 0.77 12.43
C GLU A 11 -10.26 0.45 12.98
N LEU A 12 -9.25 1.24 12.63
CA LEU A 12 -7.88 0.99 13.03
C LEU A 12 -7.61 1.31 14.51
N SER A 13 -8.47 2.11 15.15
CA SER A 13 -8.33 2.43 16.55
C SER A 13 -9.03 1.42 17.47
N ARG A 14 -9.78 0.48 16.91
CA ARG A 14 -10.41 -0.57 17.69
C ARG A 14 -9.36 -1.40 18.41
N ARG A 15 -9.79 -2.00 19.50
CA ARG A 15 -8.98 -2.92 20.25
C ARG A 15 -8.55 -4.08 19.35
N TYR A 16 -7.27 -4.36 19.30
CA TYR A 16 -6.74 -5.45 18.51
C TYR A 16 -5.72 -6.25 19.31
N THR A 17 -5.52 -7.50 18.89
CA THR A 17 -4.68 -8.46 19.61
C THR A 17 -3.30 -8.60 18.99
N GLY A 18 -2.98 -7.87 17.93
CA GLY A 18 -1.73 -8.02 17.20
C GLY A 18 -1.73 -9.17 16.20
N ARG A 19 -2.90 -9.73 15.90
CA ARG A 19 -3.06 -10.84 14.95
C ARG A 19 -4.22 -10.61 14.00
N THR A 20 -4.57 -9.37 13.77
CA THR A 20 -5.68 -9.02 12.89
C THR A 20 -5.16 -8.78 11.48
N LEU A 21 -5.91 -9.28 10.50
CA LEU A 21 -5.67 -9.01 9.10
C LEU A 21 -6.66 -7.95 8.64
N TYR A 22 -6.14 -6.86 8.09
CA TYR A 22 -6.96 -5.83 7.48
C TYR A 22 -6.68 -5.78 5.98
N VAL A 23 -7.75 -5.72 5.19
CA VAL A 23 -7.64 -5.55 3.74
C VAL A 23 -8.30 -4.23 3.39
N LEU A 24 -7.55 -3.32 2.80
CA LEU A 24 -8.00 -1.98 2.46
C LEU A 24 -7.89 -1.79 0.94
N ASP A 25 -8.98 -1.34 0.33
CA ASP A 25 -9.03 -1.11 -1.11
C ASP A 25 -8.97 0.39 -1.38
N GLU A 26 -7.85 0.84 -1.94
CA GLU A 26 -7.58 2.23 -2.31
C GLU A 26 -7.93 3.22 -1.20
N PRO A 27 -7.36 3.05 0.01
CA PRO A 27 -7.73 3.89 1.14
C PRO A 27 -7.34 5.37 0.98
N SER A 28 -6.46 5.69 0.04
CA SER A 28 -6.05 7.07 -0.21
C SER A 28 -6.97 7.85 -1.14
N VAL A 29 -7.94 7.19 -1.77
CA VAL A 29 -8.83 7.86 -2.73
C VAL A 29 -9.57 9.01 -2.08
N GLY A 30 -9.47 10.20 -2.67
CA GLY A 30 -10.12 11.40 -2.19
C GLY A 30 -9.43 12.10 -1.02
N LEU A 31 -8.29 11.61 -0.57
CA LEU A 31 -7.55 12.24 0.53
C LEU A 31 -6.57 13.30 0.02
N HIS A 32 -6.40 14.36 0.80
CA HIS A 32 -5.35 15.35 0.57
C HIS A 32 -4.01 14.81 1.06
N ALA A 33 -2.92 15.43 0.62
CA ALA A 33 -1.57 15.00 0.96
C ALA A 33 -1.35 14.85 2.47
N ALA A 34 -1.83 15.81 3.26
CA ALA A 34 -1.68 15.75 4.72
C ALA A 34 -2.42 14.56 5.32
N ASP A 35 -3.58 14.21 4.75
CA ASP A 35 -4.36 13.07 5.23
C ASP A 35 -3.70 11.75 4.82
N VAL A 36 -3.04 11.73 3.65
CA VAL A 36 -2.28 10.56 3.23
C VAL A 36 -1.12 10.29 4.19
N GLU A 37 -0.43 11.32 4.64
CA GLU A 37 0.64 11.18 5.63
C GLU A 37 0.12 10.59 6.94
N ARG A 38 -1.05 11.06 7.39
CA ARG A 38 -1.67 10.53 8.61
C ARG A 38 -2.07 9.07 8.43
N LEU A 39 -2.62 8.74 7.27
CA LEU A 39 -2.99 7.37 6.94
C LEU A 39 -1.75 6.46 6.99
N ILE A 40 -0.66 6.87 6.38
CA ILE A 40 0.60 6.13 6.41
C ILE A 40 1.06 5.89 7.84
N GLY A 41 1.01 6.91 8.68
CA GLY A 41 1.39 6.80 10.09
C GLY A 41 0.53 5.79 10.84
N VAL A 42 -0.77 5.82 10.61
CA VAL A 42 -1.70 4.89 11.26
C VAL A 42 -1.45 3.46 10.81
N LEU A 43 -1.25 3.25 9.50
CA LEU A 43 -0.99 1.93 8.95
C LEU A 43 0.33 1.35 9.45
N ALA A 44 1.37 2.18 9.49
CA ALA A 44 2.68 1.76 9.99
C ALA A 44 2.61 1.37 11.47
N ASN A 45 1.94 2.18 12.29
CA ASN A 45 1.76 1.88 13.70
C ASN A 45 0.98 0.58 13.91
N PHE A 46 -0.05 0.36 13.11
CA PHE A 46 -0.85 -0.86 13.18
C PHE A 46 -0.01 -2.09 12.83
N ALA A 47 0.78 -2.01 11.78
CA ALA A 47 1.67 -3.09 11.37
C ALA A 47 2.75 -3.37 12.43
N ASP A 48 3.31 -2.32 13.02
CA ASP A 48 4.37 -2.45 14.04
C ASP A 48 3.88 -3.19 15.28
N LYS A 49 2.57 -3.23 15.50
CA LYS A 49 1.99 -3.96 16.62
C LYS A 49 1.72 -5.44 16.31
N GLY A 50 2.21 -5.92 15.19
CA GLY A 50 2.11 -7.32 14.81
C GLY A 50 0.93 -7.68 13.95
N ASN A 51 0.15 -6.69 13.50
CA ASN A 51 -0.97 -6.93 12.61
C ASN A 51 -0.49 -6.98 11.16
N THR A 52 -1.30 -7.59 10.30
CA THR A 52 -1.04 -7.63 8.86
C THR A 52 -2.01 -6.71 8.14
N VAL A 53 -1.47 -5.86 7.28
CA VAL A 53 -2.28 -4.93 6.48
C VAL A 53 -1.99 -5.19 5.01
N VAL A 54 -3.02 -5.54 4.26
CA VAL A 54 -2.95 -5.69 2.81
C VAL A 54 -3.67 -4.52 2.19
N ILE A 55 -2.99 -3.81 1.30
CA ILE A 55 -3.52 -2.59 0.71
C ILE A 55 -3.48 -2.71 -0.81
N ILE A 56 -4.62 -2.44 -1.45
CA ILE A 56 -4.69 -2.28 -2.90
C ILE A 56 -4.55 -0.79 -3.15
N GLU A 57 -3.47 -0.37 -3.81
CA GLU A 57 -3.16 1.04 -3.88
C GLU A 57 -2.36 1.41 -5.13
N HIS A 58 -2.49 2.65 -5.55
CA HIS A 58 -1.71 3.25 -6.63
C HIS A 58 -0.94 4.48 -6.16
N HIS A 59 -1.16 4.91 -4.95
CA HIS A 59 -0.53 6.11 -4.42
C HIS A 59 0.95 5.86 -4.14
N PRO A 60 1.86 6.65 -4.75
CA PRO A 60 3.29 6.40 -4.66
C PRO A 60 3.84 6.44 -3.23
N ASP A 61 3.34 7.34 -2.40
CA ASP A 61 3.83 7.48 -1.04
C ASP A 61 3.48 6.28 -0.17
N ILE A 62 2.38 5.60 -0.48
CA ILE A 62 1.98 4.39 0.23
C ILE A 62 2.77 3.19 -0.29
N ILE A 63 2.93 3.10 -1.60
CA ILE A 63 3.66 2.00 -2.23
C ILE A 63 5.11 1.95 -1.76
N LYS A 64 5.76 3.10 -1.71
CA LYS A 64 7.20 3.13 -1.37
C LYS A 64 7.52 2.76 0.07
N ILE A 65 6.54 2.83 0.98
CA ILE A 65 6.76 2.49 2.39
C ILE A 65 6.31 1.06 2.73
N ALA A 66 5.81 0.32 1.75
CA ALA A 66 5.36 -1.04 1.96
C ALA A 66 6.54 -1.94 2.35
N ASP A 67 6.27 -2.92 3.20
CA ASP A 67 7.27 -3.94 3.54
C ASP A 67 7.40 -4.95 2.41
N HIS A 68 6.29 -5.21 1.72
CA HIS A 68 6.24 -6.17 0.63
C HIS A 68 5.25 -5.68 -0.42
N ILE A 69 5.66 -5.72 -1.67
CA ILE A 69 4.82 -5.33 -2.80
C ILE A 69 4.55 -6.56 -3.66
N ILE A 70 3.33 -6.69 -4.12
CA ILE A 70 2.95 -7.68 -5.13
C ILE A 70 2.44 -6.90 -6.33
N ASP A 71 3.20 -6.91 -7.41
CA ASP A 71 2.85 -6.19 -8.64
C ASP A 71 2.21 -7.16 -9.62
N LEU A 72 0.96 -6.92 -9.94
CA LEU A 72 0.21 -7.76 -10.86
C LEU A 72 0.39 -7.26 -12.30
N GLY A 73 0.14 -8.16 -13.24
CA GLY A 73 0.31 -7.91 -14.66
C GLY A 73 -0.25 -6.58 -15.14
N PRO A 74 0.26 -6.04 -16.26
CA PRO A 74 0.00 -4.66 -16.66
C PRO A 74 -1.46 -4.35 -16.86
N GLU A 75 -2.28 -5.36 -17.13
CA GLU A 75 -3.71 -5.20 -17.32
C GLU A 75 -4.46 -6.20 -16.46
N GLY A 76 -5.52 -5.75 -15.83
CA GLY A 76 -6.43 -6.65 -15.14
C GLY A 76 -7.22 -7.46 -16.16
N GLY A 77 -7.91 -8.50 -15.73
CA GLY A 77 -8.75 -9.31 -16.58
C GLY A 77 -8.11 -10.62 -16.99
N LEU A 78 -8.62 -11.19 -18.09
CA LEU A 78 -8.24 -12.55 -18.51
C LEU A 78 -6.77 -12.70 -18.89
N GLU A 79 -6.17 -11.66 -19.44
CA GLU A 79 -4.78 -11.70 -19.86
C GLU A 79 -3.84 -11.02 -18.84
N GLY A 80 -4.40 -10.46 -17.79
CA GLY A 80 -3.65 -9.85 -16.72
C GLY A 80 -3.72 -10.69 -15.45
N GLY A 81 -3.29 -10.11 -14.34
CA GLY A 81 -3.39 -10.77 -13.04
C GLY A 81 -2.27 -11.72 -12.71
N TYR A 82 -1.25 -11.81 -13.55
CA TYR A 82 -0.04 -12.55 -13.20
C TYR A 82 0.86 -11.68 -12.32
N VAL A 83 1.53 -12.32 -11.38
CA VAL A 83 2.52 -11.61 -10.58
C VAL A 83 3.74 -11.35 -11.45
N ILE A 84 4.01 -10.07 -11.69
CA ILE A 84 5.17 -9.63 -12.47
C ILE A 84 6.39 -9.51 -11.58
N ALA A 85 6.19 -8.99 -10.37
CA ALA A 85 7.26 -8.76 -9.42
C ALA A 85 6.68 -8.82 -8.01
N GLU A 86 7.48 -9.25 -7.05
CA GLU A 86 7.13 -9.16 -5.65
C GLU A 86 8.38 -9.03 -4.81
N GLY A 87 8.23 -8.42 -3.65
CA GLY A 87 9.33 -8.21 -2.73
C GLY A 87 9.26 -6.83 -2.08
N THR A 88 10.38 -6.40 -1.53
CA THR A 88 10.49 -5.05 -0.99
C THR A 88 10.39 -4.03 -2.13
N PRO A 89 10.12 -2.74 -1.83
CA PRO A 89 10.13 -1.72 -2.87
C PRO A 89 11.42 -1.71 -3.69
N GLU A 90 12.56 -1.92 -3.05
CA GLU A 90 13.86 -1.96 -3.73
C GLU A 90 13.96 -3.16 -4.67
N GLU A 91 13.47 -4.31 -4.27
CA GLU A 91 13.47 -5.50 -5.09
C GLU A 91 12.56 -5.35 -6.31
N VAL A 92 11.37 -4.79 -6.11
CA VAL A 92 10.43 -4.54 -7.20
C VAL A 92 10.98 -3.49 -8.17
N ALA A 93 11.65 -2.47 -7.64
CA ALA A 93 12.28 -1.42 -8.46
C ALA A 93 13.34 -1.98 -9.41
N ALA A 94 13.95 -3.12 -9.08
CA ALA A 94 14.97 -3.75 -9.89
C ALA A 94 14.39 -4.58 -11.05
N VAL A 95 13.07 -4.81 -11.08
CA VAL A 95 12.44 -5.63 -12.12
C VAL A 95 12.11 -4.80 -13.35
N ALA A 96 12.76 -5.07 -14.46
CA ALA A 96 12.63 -4.27 -15.68
C ALA A 96 11.22 -4.28 -16.28
N ASN A 97 10.49 -5.38 -16.13
CA ASN A 97 9.15 -5.54 -16.70
C ASN A 97 8.03 -4.97 -15.82
N SER A 98 8.36 -4.47 -14.63
CA SER A 98 7.36 -3.94 -13.71
C SER A 98 7.20 -2.45 -13.91
N TYR A 99 5.99 -2.00 -14.27
CA TYR A 99 5.70 -0.58 -14.32
C TYR A 99 5.81 0.06 -12.95
N THR A 100 5.33 -0.62 -11.93
CA THR A 100 5.48 -0.17 -10.54
C THR A 100 6.95 -0.08 -10.18
N GLY A 101 7.74 -1.06 -10.59
CA GLY A 101 9.20 -1.06 -10.36
C GLY A 101 9.89 0.11 -11.02
N GLN A 102 9.54 0.42 -12.27
CA GLN A 102 10.10 1.57 -12.99
C GLN A 102 9.80 2.88 -12.26
N PHE A 103 8.57 3.02 -11.82
CA PHE A 103 8.13 4.19 -11.07
C PHE A 103 8.86 4.31 -9.73
N LEU A 104 8.96 3.21 -8.99
CA LEU A 104 9.67 3.16 -7.70
C LEU A 104 11.15 3.47 -7.85
N LYS A 105 11.77 3.03 -8.92
CA LYS A 105 13.18 3.29 -9.18
C LYS A 105 13.47 4.80 -9.17
N GLY A 106 12.60 5.59 -9.81
CA GLY A 106 12.72 7.04 -9.79
C GLY A 106 12.54 7.63 -8.41
N LEU A 107 11.57 7.13 -7.64
CA LEU A 107 11.29 7.61 -6.28
C LEU A 107 12.41 7.29 -5.31
N LEU A 108 12.95 6.08 -5.36
CA LEU A 108 13.97 5.62 -4.43
C LEU A 108 15.33 6.24 -4.70
N LEU A 109 15.58 6.67 -5.93
CA LEU A 109 16.83 7.33 -6.31
C LEU A 109 16.81 8.83 -6.14
N SER A 110 15.66 9.41 -5.87
CA SER A 110 15.53 10.87 -5.73
C SER A 110 15.80 11.36 -4.33
#